data_f74d9c7eaa713da92082ace7189d1074
#
_entry.id   f74d9c7eaa713da92082ace7189d1074
#
_cell.length_a   1.000
_cell.length_b   1.000
_cell.length_c   1.000
_cell.angle_alpha   90.00
_cell.angle_beta   90.00
_cell.angle_gamma   90.00
#
_symmetry.space_group_name_H-M   'P 1'
#
loop_
_entity.id
_entity.type
_entity.pdbx_description
1 polymer ?
#
loop_
_entity_poly.entity_id
_entity_poly.type
_entity_poly.pdbx_seq_one_letter_code
_entity_poly.pdbx_strand_id
1 'polypeptide(L)'
;MYVCGPTVYNFIHIGNARPMIVFDTVRRYFEYKGYDVNYVSNFTDVDDKIIKKAIEEGVDAQTISERYIAECKKDMEMMNVKPATVHPKATEEICGMQEMIETLIEKGHAYTAKDGTVYFRTKSFKGYGKLSHKNLEDLQSGFREIKVTGE
;
A
#
# COMPACT_ATOMS: atom_id res chain seq x y z
N MET A 1 -12.26 7.41 -4.55
CA MET A 1 -10.82 7.78 -4.63
C MET A 1 -10.02 6.80 -3.80
N TYR A 2 -8.83 6.39 -4.25
CA TYR A 2 -7.88 5.63 -3.45
C TYR A 2 -6.55 6.38 -3.36
N VAL A 3 -6.04 6.54 -2.16
CA VAL A 3 -4.73 7.17 -1.90
C VAL A 3 -3.97 6.26 -0.96
N CYS A 4 -2.78 5.83 -1.37
CA CYS A 4 -1.93 4.97 -0.56
C CYS A 4 -1.59 5.65 0.78
N GLY A 5 -1.86 4.96 1.87
CA GLY A 5 -1.56 5.42 3.22
C GLY A 5 -0.14 5.09 3.69
N PRO A 6 0.21 5.47 4.91
CA PRO A 6 1.55 5.28 5.45
C PRO A 6 1.81 3.84 5.92
N THR A 7 3.09 3.46 5.97
CA THR A 7 3.55 2.33 6.78
C THR A 7 3.66 2.78 8.23
N VAL A 8 2.94 2.11 9.12
CA VAL A 8 2.71 2.56 10.50
C VAL A 8 3.72 1.97 11.48
N TYR A 9 4.98 2.36 11.32
CA TYR A 9 6.08 1.95 12.21
C TYR A 9 6.66 3.10 13.05
N ASN A 10 6.28 4.34 12.77
CA ASN A 10 6.76 5.55 13.45
C ASN A 10 5.76 6.71 13.27
N PHE A 11 5.97 7.81 13.98
CA PHE A 11 5.24 9.05 13.73
C PHE A 11 5.34 9.48 12.28
N ILE A 12 4.28 10.08 11.75
CA ILE A 12 4.34 10.69 10.42
C ILE A 12 5.20 11.95 10.45
N HIS A 13 5.75 12.32 9.31
CA HIS A 13 6.46 13.58 9.12
C HIS A 13 5.79 14.38 7.99
N ILE A 14 6.24 15.59 7.73
CA ILE A 14 5.65 16.49 6.74
C ILE A 14 5.52 15.87 5.33
N GLY A 15 6.44 14.98 4.97
CA GLY A 15 6.36 14.25 3.69
C GLY A 15 5.18 13.29 3.62
N ASN A 16 4.78 12.68 4.74
CA ASN A 16 3.58 11.84 4.82
C ASN A 16 2.30 12.69 4.91
N ALA A 17 2.34 13.80 5.63
CA ALA A 17 1.22 14.72 5.78
C ALA A 17 0.82 15.40 4.45
N ARG A 18 1.79 15.70 3.59
CA ARG A 18 1.57 16.38 2.31
C ARG A 18 0.51 15.71 1.43
N PRO A 19 0.61 14.42 1.05
CA PRO A 19 -0.45 13.77 0.27
C PRO A 19 -1.78 13.72 1.02
N MET A 20 -1.79 13.55 2.34
CA MET A 20 -3.01 13.53 3.14
C MET A 20 -3.79 14.84 2.99
N ILE A 21 -3.12 15.99 3.16
CA ILE A 21 -3.72 17.32 3.04
C ILE A 21 -4.14 17.62 1.58
N VAL A 22 -3.29 17.29 0.62
CA VAL A 22 -3.59 17.55 -0.81
C VAL A 22 -4.84 16.78 -1.25
N PHE A 23 -4.91 15.48 -0.92
CA PHE A 23 -6.05 14.66 -1.34
C PHE A 23 -7.31 14.89 -0.51
N ASP A 24 -7.20 15.37 0.73
CA ASP A 24 -8.34 15.87 1.48
C ASP A 24 -8.93 17.12 0.80
N THR A 25 -8.08 18.03 0.33
CA THR A 25 -8.51 19.20 -0.45
C THR A 25 -9.22 18.79 -1.74
N VAL A 26 -8.68 17.82 -2.48
CA VAL A 26 -9.31 17.27 -3.70
C VAL A 26 -10.66 16.65 -3.37
N ARG A 27 -10.73 15.84 -2.30
CA ARG A 27 -11.97 15.23 -1.80
C ARG A 27 -13.02 16.29 -1.51
N ARG A 28 -12.68 17.32 -0.72
CA ARG A 28 -13.59 18.43 -0.38
C ARG A 28 -14.08 19.18 -1.60
N TYR A 29 -13.22 19.36 -2.60
CA TYR A 29 -13.61 19.98 -3.86
C TYR A 29 -14.64 19.13 -4.62
N PHE A 30 -14.47 17.82 -4.73
CA PHE A 30 -15.46 16.94 -5.35
C PHE A 30 -16.78 16.93 -4.56
N GLU A 31 -16.73 16.87 -3.24
CA GLU A 31 -17.92 16.98 -2.38
C GLU A 31 -18.65 18.32 -2.60
N TYR A 32 -17.89 19.43 -2.69
CA TYR A 32 -18.44 20.76 -3.01
C TYR A 32 -19.12 20.80 -4.40
N LYS A 33 -18.60 20.04 -5.36
CA LYS A 33 -19.18 19.89 -6.71
C LYS A 33 -20.39 18.95 -6.74
N GLY A 34 -20.81 18.39 -5.60
CA GLY A 34 -21.98 17.54 -5.47
C GLY A 34 -21.72 16.05 -5.71
N TYR A 35 -20.44 15.62 -5.76
CA TYR A 35 -20.11 14.20 -5.85
C TYR A 35 -20.18 13.53 -4.47
N ASP A 36 -20.69 12.30 -4.44
CA ASP A 36 -20.50 11.40 -3.30
C ASP A 36 -19.12 10.75 -3.41
N VAL A 37 -18.25 11.03 -2.45
CA VAL A 37 -16.84 10.62 -2.50
C VAL A 37 -16.56 9.49 -1.52
N ASN A 38 -16.48 8.27 -2.04
CA ASN A 38 -15.88 7.16 -1.30
C ASN A 38 -14.35 7.28 -1.33
N TYR A 39 -13.77 7.78 -0.22
CA TYR A 39 -12.33 7.97 -0.07
C TYR A 39 -11.71 6.82 0.72
N VAL A 40 -10.80 6.09 0.11
CA VAL A 40 -10.13 4.94 0.69
C VAL A 40 -8.65 5.25 0.86
N SER A 41 -8.12 5.04 2.07
CA SER A 41 -6.68 5.16 2.36
C SER A 41 -6.28 4.06 3.34
N ASN A 42 -5.39 3.17 2.90
CA ASN A 42 -4.98 2.02 3.70
C ASN A 42 -3.99 2.39 4.81
N PHE A 43 -3.83 1.49 5.79
CA PHE A 43 -2.64 1.43 6.63
C PHE A 43 -1.83 0.18 6.27
N THR A 44 -0.54 0.37 5.99
CA THR A 44 0.39 -0.75 5.86
C THR A 44 0.89 -1.11 7.25
N ASP A 45 0.19 -2.07 7.86
CA ASP A 45 0.38 -2.52 9.25
C ASP A 45 1.23 -3.81 9.35
N VAL A 46 1.79 -4.26 8.23
CA VAL A 46 2.78 -5.33 8.13
C VAL A 46 3.90 -4.91 7.17
N ASP A 47 5.12 -4.85 7.66
CA ASP A 47 6.32 -4.45 6.91
C ASP A 47 7.56 -4.81 7.73
N ASP A 48 8.71 -5.03 7.08
CA ASP A 48 9.98 -5.33 7.77
C ASP A 48 10.37 -4.25 8.80
N LYS A 49 10.02 -2.99 8.55
CA LYS A 49 10.29 -1.88 9.48
C LYS A 49 9.47 -2.00 10.76
N ILE A 50 8.23 -2.49 10.67
CA ILE A 50 7.38 -2.74 11.84
C ILE A 50 7.95 -3.90 12.65
N ILE A 51 8.32 -4.99 11.98
CA ILE A 51 8.92 -6.17 12.60
C ILE A 51 10.22 -5.81 13.31
N LYS A 52 11.11 -5.08 12.63
CA LYS A 52 12.37 -4.62 13.22
C LYS A 52 12.15 -3.77 14.47
N LYS A 53 11.23 -2.81 14.42
CA LYS A 53 10.90 -1.95 15.55
C LYS A 53 10.27 -2.74 16.70
N ALA A 54 9.43 -3.72 16.41
CA ALA A 54 8.85 -4.60 17.42
C ALA A 54 9.92 -5.40 18.18
N ILE A 55 10.90 -5.93 17.46
CA ILE A 55 12.06 -6.62 18.05
C ILE A 55 12.89 -5.66 18.92
N GLU A 56 13.18 -4.44 18.45
CA GLU A 56 13.94 -3.42 19.18
C GLU A 56 13.24 -2.99 20.48
N GLU A 57 11.90 -2.93 20.49
CA GLU A 57 11.11 -2.52 21.66
C GLU A 57 10.66 -3.72 22.54
N GLY A 58 10.89 -4.96 22.11
CA GLY A 58 10.48 -6.17 22.83
C GLY A 58 8.96 -6.37 22.91
N VAL A 59 8.24 -5.95 21.88
CA VAL A 59 6.77 -6.06 21.75
C VAL A 59 6.42 -6.78 20.45
N ASP A 60 5.14 -7.13 20.26
CA ASP A 60 4.67 -7.68 18.98
C ASP A 60 4.47 -6.59 17.91
N ALA A 61 4.45 -7.01 16.64
CA ALA A 61 4.31 -6.12 15.49
C ALA A 61 2.95 -5.41 15.47
N GLN A 62 1.89 -6.07 15.96
CA GLN A 62 0.56 -5.50 16.05
C GLN A 62 0.53 -4.32 17.03
N THR A 63 1.16 -4.45 18.19
CA THR A 63 1.29 -3.36 19.18
C THR A 63 1.94 -2.12 18.57
N ILE A 64 3.00 -2.29 17.76
CA ILE A 64 3.65 -1.18 17.04
C ILE A 64 2.68 -0.54 16.05
N SER A 65 2.07 -1.33 15.19
CA SER A 65 1.18 -0.80 14.15
C SER A 65 -0.04 -0.09 14.72
N GLU A 66 -0.70 -0.65 15.73
CA GLU A 66 -1.87 -0.03 16.39
C GLU A 66 -1.52 1.29 17.06
N ARG A 67 -0.37 1.36 17.73
CA ARG A 67 0.14 2.60 18.34
C ARG A 67 0.29 3.70 17.30
N TYR A 68 0.99 3.43 16.20
CA TYR A 68 1.26 4.44 15.18
C TYR A 68 0.07 4.73 14.26
N ILE A 69 -0.89 3.82 14.12
CA ILE A 69 -2.20 4.14 13.53
C ILE A 69 -2.94 5.17 14.39
N ALA A 70 -2.95 5.00 15.71
CA ALA A 70 -3.59 5.94 16.62
C ALA A 70 -2.94 7.33 16.56
N GLU A 71 -1.60 7.39 16.60
CA GLU A 71 -0.86 8.66 16.48
C GLU A 71 -1.08 9.31 15.11
N CYS A 72 -1.05 8.54 14.01
CA CYS A 72 -1.32 9.05 12.68
C CYS A 72 -2.73 9.67 12.57
N LYS A 73 -3.75 9.01 13.12
CA LYS A 73 -5.12 9.54 13.14
C LYS A 73 -5.22 10.85 13.91
N LYS A 74 -4.56 10.93 15.06
CA LYS A 74 -4.48 12.14 15.87
C LYS A 74 -3.81 13.29 15.12
N ASP A 75 -2.68 13.03 14.46
CA ASP A 75 -1.97 14.03 13.66
C ASP A 75 -2.83 14.51 12.47
N MET A 76 -3.56 13.59 11.80
CA MET A 76 -4.49 13.93 10.72
C MET A 76 -5.63 14.84 11.22
N GLU A 77 -6.21 14.52 12.39
CA GLU A 77 -7.26 15.34 13.03
C GLU A 77 -6.73 16.75 13.35
N MET A 78 -5.53 16.85 13.94
CA MET A 78 -4.88 18.14 14.25
C MET A 78 -4.61 18.99 12.99
N MET A 79 -4.38 18.35 11.85
CA MET A 79 -4.23 19.01 10.55
C MET A 79 -5.57 19.30 9.84
N ASN A 80 -6.70 19.04 10.49
CA ASN A 80 -8.05 19.18 9.91
C ASN A 80 -8.29 18.34 8.64
N VAL A 81 -7.58 17.20 8.53
CA VAL A 81 -7.80 16.21 7.47
C VAL A 81 -8.97 15.33 7.85
N LYS A 82 -9.98 15.24 6.98
CA LYS A 82 -11.13 14.35 7.20
C LYS A 82 -10.67 12.88 7.23
N PRO A 83 -11.17 12.05 8.16
CA PRO A 83 -10.91 10.61 8.10
C PRO A 83 -11.41 10.02 6.78
N ALA A 84 -10.69 9.03 6.24
CA ALA A 84 -11.16 8.33 5.05
C ALA A 84 -12.49 7.62 5.30
N THR A 85 -13.26 7.36 4.25
CA THR A 85 -14.48 6.56 4.33
C THR A 85 -14.16 5.14 4.80
N VAL A 86 -13.02 4.61 4.32
CA VAL A 86 -12.49 3.30 4.72
C VAL A 86 -10.97 3.39 4.88
N HIS A 87 -10.47 2.81 5.96
CA HIS A 87 -9.04 2.61 6.22
C HIS A 87 -8.73 1.11 6.30
N PRO A 88 -8.60 0.40 5.16
CA PRO A 88 -8.25 -1.02 5.20
C PRO A 88 -6.84 -1.20 5.75
N LYS A 89 -6.64 -2.25 6.53
CA LYS A 89 -5.32 -2.69 6.99
C LYS A 89 -4.81 -3.81 6.09
N ALA A 90 -3.52 -3.81 5.78
CA ALA A 90 -2.94 -4.84 4.92
C ALA A 90 -3.12 -6.26 5.51
N THR A 91 -3.02 -6.40 6.84
CA THR A 91 -3.20 -7.69 7.52
C THR A 91 -4.64 -8.24 7.41
N GLU A 92 -5.64 -7.37 7.33
CA GLU A 92 -7.05 -7.75 7.21
C GLU A 92 -7.43 -8.16 5.78
N GLU A 93 -6.62 -7.79 4.77
CA GLU A 93 -6.87 -8.01 3.34
C GLU A 93 -6.09 -9.20 2.74
N ILE A 94 -5.34 -9.96 3.54
CA ILE A 94 -4.49 -11.06 3.06
C ILE A 94 -5.27 -12.11 2.29
N CYS A 95 -6.46 -12.50 2.77
CA CYS A 95 -7.29 -13.49 2.07
C CYS A 95 -7.70 -12.99 0.67
N GLY A 96 -8.17 -11.74 0.57
CA GLY A 96 -8.52 -11.15 -0.72
C GLY A 96 -7.33 -10.98 -1.67
N MET A 97 -6.13 -10.71 -1.13
CA MET A 97 -4.90 -10.70 -1.91
C MET A 97 -4.58 -12.10 -2.46
N GLN A 98 -4.73 -13.15 -1.66
CA GLN A 98 -4.51 -14.53 -2.09
C GLN A 98 -5.49 -14.95 -3.19
N GLU A 99 -6.78 -14.69 -3.03
CA GLU A 99 -7.80 -14.97 -4.05
C GLU A 99 -7.51 -14.25 -5.38
N MET A 100 -7.04 -13.00 -5.32
CA MET A 100 -6.63 -12.25 -6.51
C MET A 100 -5.41 -12.89 -7.18
N ILE A 101 -4.41 -13.30 -6.41
CA ILE A 101 -3.20 -13.96 -6.90
C ILE A 101 -3.54 -15.29 -7.57
N GLU A 102 -4.38 -16.13 -6.94
CA GLU A 102 -4.86 -17.39 -7.51
C GLU A 102 -5.56 -17.16 -8.85
N THR A 103 -6.45 -16.18 -8.92
CA THR A 103 -7.11 -15.78 -10.17
C THR A 103 -6.11 -15.37 -11.25
N LEU A 104 -5.03 -14.65 -10.89
CA LEU A 104 -3.99 -14.26 -11.84
C LEU A 104 -3.16 -15.45 -12.33
N ILE A 105 -2.91 -16.44 -11.48
CA ILE A 105 -2.24 -17.70 -11.87
C ILE A 105 -3.13 -18.47 -12.85
N GLU A 106 -4.40 -18.67 -12.52
CA GLU A 106 -5.38 -19.36 -13.38
C GLU A 106 -5.50 -18.71 -14.77
N LYS A 107 -5.44 -17.37 -14.84
CA LYS A 107 -5.47 -16.60 -16.08
C LYS A 107 -4.13 -16.55 -16.83
N GLY A 108 -3.07 -17.16 -16.28
CA GLY A 108 -1.73 -17.18 -16.89
C GLY A 108 -0.97 -15.87 -16.80
N HIS A 109 -1.40 -14.95 -15.93
CA HIS A 109 -0.73 -13.66 -15.70
C HIS A 109 0.25 -13.68 -14.51
N ALA A 110 0.19 -14.71 -13.68
CA ALA A 110 1.16 -14.95 -12.62
C ALA A 110 1.67 -16.40 -12.67
N TYR A 111 2.78 -16.65 -12.00
CA TYR A 111 3.38 -18.00 -11.93
C TYR A 111 4.14 -18.15 -10.61
N THR A 112 4.25 -19.41 -10.16
CA THR A 112 5.02 -19.77 -8.98
C THR A 112 6.41 -20.23 -9.41
N ALA A 113 7.47 -19.63 -8.86
CA ALA A 113 8.85 -20.05 -9.06
C ALA A 113 9.20 -21.28 -8.20
N LYS A 114 10.38 -21.89 -8.45
CA LYS A 114 10.81 -23.12 -7.76
C LYS A 114 10.95 -23.00 -6.24
N ASP A 115 11.17 -21.80 -5.73
CA ASP A 115 11.28 -21.48 -4.30
C ASP A 115 9.92 -21.16 -3.65
N GLY A 116 8.81 -21.27 -4.40
CA GLY A 116 7.46 -20.96 -3.93
C GLY A 116 7.05 -19.49 -4.07
N THR A 117 7.95 -18.61 -4.51
CA THR A 117 7.62 -17.20 -4.74
C THR A 117 6.70 -17.04 -5.93
N VAL A 118 5.68 -16.20 -5.82
CA VAL A 118 4.76 -15.92 -6.91
C VAL A 118 5.13 -14.60 -7.59
N TYR A 119 5.23 -14.62 -8.91
CA TYR A 119 5.55 -13.46 -9.73
C TYR A 119 4.43 -13.14 -10.71
N PHE A 120 4.19 -11.84 -10.93
CA PHE A 120 3.33 -11.38 -12.01
C PHE A 120 4.12 -11.30 -13.32
N ARG A 121 3.59 -11.92 -14.38
CA ARG A 121 4.19 -11.92 -15.73
C ARG A 121 3.81 -10.64 -16.48
N THR A 122 4.56 -9.57 -16.30
CA THR A 122 4.27 -8.24 -16.86
C THR A 122 4.03 -8.24 -18.37
N LYS A 123 4.79 -9.05 -19.13
CA LYS A 123 4.65 -9.18 -20.60
C LYS A 123 3.36 -9.88 -21.04
N SER A 124 2.66 -10.58 -20.14
CA SER A 124 1.37 -11.21 -20.45
C SER A 124 0.23 -10.21 -20.54
N PHE A 125 0.40 -9.01 -20.02
CA PHE A 125 -0.61 -7.95 -20.02
C PHE A 125 -0.27 -6.87 -21.04
N LYS A 126 -0.95 -6.85 -22.19
CA LYS A 126 -0.67 -5.95 -23.33
C LYS A 126 -0.69 -4.45 -23.04
N GLY A 127 -1.34 -4.02 -21.99
CA GLY A 127 -1.44 -2.61 -21.59
C GLY A 127 -0.51 -2.22 -20.44
N TYR A 128 0.38 -3.12 -20.01
CA TYR A 128 1.27 -2.83 -18.88
C TYR A 128 2.20 -1.64 -19.19
N GLY A 129 2.31 -0.71 -18.25
CA GLY A 129 3.11 0.50 -18.44
C GLY A 129 2.37 1.67 -19.15
N LYS A 130 1.17 1.45 -19.71
CA LYS A 130 0.42 2.49 -20.43
C LYS A 130 0.11 3.72 -19.55
N LEU A 131 -0.28 3.52 -18.30
CA LEU A 131 -0.60 4.62 -17.37
C LEU A 131 0.65 5.39 -16.95
N SER A 132 1.74 4.68 -16.67
CA SER A 132 2.99 5.28 -16.20
C SER A 132 3.89 5.81 -17.32
N HIS A 133 3.53 5.56 -18.59
CA HIS A 133 4.35 5.85 -19.79
C HIS A 133 5.78 5.27 -19.69
N LYS A 134 5.96 4.17 -18.95
CA LYS A 134 7.26 3.49 -18.81
C LYS A 134 7.44 2.45 -19.90
N ASN A 135 8.64 2.46 -20.51
CA ASN A 135 9.07 1.38 -21.38
C ASN A 135 9.44 0.17 -20.50
N LEU A 136 8.85 -1.00 -20.80
CA LEU A 136 9.13 -2.23 -20.05
C LEU A 136 10.57 -2.73 -20.23
N GLU A 137 11.20 -2.41 -21.37
CA GLU A 137 12.58 -2.81 -21.68
C GLU A 137 13.61 -2.06 -20.80
N ASP A 138 13.24 -0.86 -20.33
CA ASP A 138 14.09 -0.04 -19.46
C ASP A 138 13.95 -0.40 -17.97
N LEU A 139 13.00 -1.29 -17.62
CA LEU A 139 12.81 -1.74 -16.25
C LEU A 139 13.84 -2.82 -15.90
N GLN A 140 14.90 -2.43 -15.20
CA GLN A 140 15.86 -3.37 -14.63
C GLN A 140 15.25 -4.10 -13.42
N SER A 141 15.22 -5.42 -13.47
CA SER A 141 14.91 -6.27 -12.33
C SER A 141 16.05 -6.23 -11.31
N GLY A 142 15.76 -6.12 -10.01
CA GLY A 142 16.77 -6.28 -8.96
C GLY A 142 17.26 -5.01 -8.27
N PHE A 143 16.57 -3.89 -8.36
CA PHE A 143 16.92 -2.65 -7.64
C PHE A 143 16.72 -2.72 -6.10
N ARG A 144 16.02 -3.74 -5.61
CA ARG A 144 16.04 -4.16 -4.20
C ARG A 144 16.84 -5.45 -4.13
N GLU A 145 17.62 -5.66 -3.08
CA GLU A 145 18.37 -6.90 -2.80
C GLU A 145 17.45 -8.14 -2.59
N ILE A 146 16.47 -8.29 -3.44
CA ILE A 146 15.62 -9.47 -3.53
C ILE A 146 16.31 -10.39 -4.53
N LYS A 147 16.83 -11.52 -4.08
CA LYS A 147 17.31 -12.57 -4.97
C LYS A 147 16.13 -13.02 -5.83
N VAL A 148 16.10 -12.57 -7.09
CA VAL A 148 15.16 -13.09 -8.07
C VAL A 148 15.67 -14.46 -8.47
N THR A 149 15.01 -15.51 -7.98
CA THR A 149 15.22 -16.85 -8.50
C THR A 149 14.54 -16.92 -9.86
N GLY A 150 15.35 -17.04 -10.91
CA GLY A 150 14.86 -17.18 -12.29
C GLY A 150 13.97 -18.43 -12.48
N GLU A 151 13.17 -18.40 -13.53
CA GLU A 151 12.45 -19.60 -14.05
C GLU A 151 13.40 -20.77 -14.30
#